data_ab23b212e2be18a8219a8135496e83b1
#
_entry.id   ab23b212e2be18a8219a8135496e83b1
#
_cell.length_a   1.000
_cell.length_b   1.000
_cell.length_c   1.000
_cell.angle_alpha   90.00
_cell.angle_beta   90.00
_cell.angle_gamma   90.00
#
_symmetry.space_group_name_H-M   'P 1'
#
loop_
_entity.id
_entity.type
_entity.pdbx_description
1 polymer ?
#
loop_
_entity_poly.entity_id
_entity_poly.type
_entity_poly.pdbx_seq_one_letter_code
_entity_poly.pdbx_strand_id
1 'polypeptide(L)'
;MASGLSRTLVNTGSLARAIVLHKAAATESFSNIDLGWVAAIAQPAEVLRSADGTSAVCPERIVAASLHRRSGGQAGITLRGTCPAAFLVHPEWRLVAGRSFRPGLHELLVGAGAFKEFSGVDVGDHVKLGNSEWAVVGRFASDGDLHESEALTDAATLMSAFNWGGAYSSVTVRLTSATAFDGYRRALLSNPSLQVDVVRERDYYQRQSRGIAGLLYLVSTIVGAIMAVGAVFTAVNILYSAVVVRRTEIATLRAIGFGASGVVISVLVEALLLAIVGALIGATVAWLGFNGNILSTSGGAFDSQVAFRLVVRPGLVGLGIAWAVVIGLLGGMLPAIRAARMPVAVALRPV
;
A
#
# COMPACT_ATOMS: atom_id res chain seq x y z
N MET A 1 6.79 -3.14 -1.12
CA MET A 1 5.34 -2.99 -0.98
C MET A 1 4.97 -1.72 -0.23
N ALA A 2 5.32 -1.56 1.05
CA ALA A 2 4.95 -0.40 1.85
C ALA A 2 5.32 0.97 1.24
N SER A 3 6.40 1.08 0.50
CA SER A 3 6.86 2.36 -0.07
C SER A 3 6.09 2.87 -1.30
N GLY A 4 5.46 1.98 -2.07
CA GLY A 4 4.58 2.36 -3.19
C GLY A 4 3.22 2.84 -2.67
N LEU A 5 2.61 2.04 -1.80
CA LEU A 5 1.36 2.37 -1.12
C LEU A 5 1.47 3.68 -0.33
N SER A 6 2.56 3.83 0.44
CA SER A 6 2.82 5.05 1.22
C SER A 6 2.93 6.31 0.34
N ARG A 7 3.52 6.23 -0.86
CA ARG A 7 3.60 7.40 -1.76
C ARG A 7 2.23 7.82 -2.27
N THR A 8 1.42 6.87 -2.74
CA THR A 8 0.08 7.17 -3.25
C THR A 8 -0.79 7.77 -2.14
N LEU A 9 -0.81 7.16 -0.95
CA LEU A 9 -1.61 7.65 0.18
C LEU A 9 -1.06 8.94 0.84
N VAL A 10 0.26 9.14 0.86
CA VAL A 10 0.87 10.38 1.42
C VAL A 10 0.65 11.57 0.49
N ASN A 11 0.57 11.35 -0.82
CA ASN A 11 0.26 12.40 -1.79
C ASN A 11 -1.24 12.68 -1.90
N THR A 12 -2.10 11.79 -1.38
CA THR A 12 -3.55 11.99 -1.37
C THR A 12 -3.94 12.98 -0.28
N GLY A 13 -4.84 13.89 -0.63
CA GLY A 13 -5.46 14.83 0.29
C GLY A 13 -4.74 16.17 0.43
N SER A 14 -5.52 17.15 0.84
CA SER A 14 -5.11 18.54 1.02
C SER A 14 -5.16 18.96 2.50
N LEU A 15 -4.31 19.93 2.88
CA LEU A 15 -4.38 20.58 4.19
C LEU A 15 -5.58 21.55 4.31
N ALA A 16 -6.07 22.04 3.16
CA ALA A 16 -7.22 22.93 3.08
C ALA A 16 -8.55 22.17 2.86
N ARG A 17 -8.55 20.85 3.04
CA ARG A 17 -9.77 20.04 3.02
C ARG A 17 -9.97 19.30 4.33
N ALA A 18 -11.22 19.20 4.73
CA ALA A 18 -11.69 18.43 5.88
C ALA A 18 -12.57 17.29 5.42
N ILE A 19 -12.40 16.12 6.02
CA ILE A 19 -13.34 15.00 5.95
C ILE A 19 -14.10 14.99 7.27
N VAL A 20 -15.41 15.04 7.16
CA VAL A 20 -16.34 14.91 8.30
C VAL A 20 -16.86 13.49 8.31
N LEU A 21 -16.68 12.81 9.42
CA LEU A 21 -17.12 11.43 9.65
C LEU A 21 -18.10 11.40 10.84
N HIS A 22 -18.86 10.34 10.94
CA HIS A 22 -19.62 10.08 12.17
C HIS A 22 -18.65 9.88 13.36
N LYS A 23 -19.02 10.36 14.53
CA LYS A 23 -18.21 10.24 15.74
C LYS A 23 -17.82 8.79 16.00
N ALA A 24 -16.55 8.58 16.32
CA ALA A 24 -15.93 7.26 16.53
C ALA A 24 -15.85 6.34 15.29
N ALA A 25 -16.20 6.79 14.09
CA ALA A 25 -15.94 6.05 12.89
C ALA A 25 -14.43 6.11 12.56
N ALA A 26 -13.81 4.95 12.40
CA ALA A 26 -12.39 4.86 12.05
C ALA A 26 -12.13 5.17 10.57
N THR A 27 -13.08 4.83 9.69
CA THR A 27 -12.99 4.99 8.24
C THR A 27 -14.33 5.41 7.64
N GLU A 28 -14.31 5.87 6.38
CA GLU A 28 -15.50 6.30 5.64
C GLU A 28 -16.53 5.18 5.50
N SER A 29 -16.13 3.92 5.30
CA SER A 29 -17.08 2.81 5.12
C SER A 29 -17.84 2.42 6.40
N PHE A 30 -17.26 2.72 7.56
CA PHE A 30 -17.92 2.49 8.85
C PHE A 30 -18.61 3.75 9.39
N SER A 31 -18.59 4.83 8.62
CA SER A 31 -19.22 6.09 8.97
C SER A 31 -20.59 6.22 8.32
N ASN A 32 -21.55 6.76 9.07
CA ASN A 32 -22.89 7.04 8.60
C ASN A 32 -23.28 8.45 9.03
N ILE A 33 -23.19 9.41 8.10
CA ILE A 33 -23.57 10.81 8.27
C ILE A 33 -25.02 10.96 7.84
N ASP A 34 -25.87 11.45 8.75
CA ASP A 34 -27.28 11.73 8.44
C ASP A 34 -27.42 12.80 7.36
N LEU A 35 -28.38 12.61 6.44
CA LEU A 35 -28.67 13.56 5.36
C LEU A 35 -28.98 14.96 5.89
N GLY A 36 -29.67 15.07 7.03
CA GLY A 36 -30.03 16.32 7.65
C GLY A 36 -28.84 17.12 8.18
N TRP A 37 -27.70 16.47 8.44
CA TRP A 37 -26.52 17.15 8.96
C TRP A 37 -25.72 17.90 7.89
N VAL A 38 -25.87 17.53 6.61
CA VAL A 38 -25.10 18.13 5.50
C VAL A 38 -25.24 19.64 5.44
N ALA A 39 -26.45 20.14 5.63
CA ALA A 39 -26.71 21.60 5.64
C ALA A 39 -25.93 22.31 6.78
N ALA A 40 -25.94 21.74 7.96
CA ALA A 40 -25.20 22.31 9.11
C ALA A 40 -23.67 22.21 8.93
N ILE A 41 -23.18 21.14 8.28
CA ILE A 41 -21.75 20.96 7.94
C ILE A 41 -21.29 22.00 6.91
N ALA A 42 -22.18 22.45 6.01
CA ALA A 42 -21.88 23.43 4.97
C ALA A 42 -21.99 24.90 5.44
N GLN A 43 -22.56 25.15 6.64
CA GLN A 43 -22.85 26.50 7.12
C GLN A 43 -21.64 27.36 7.52
N PRO A 44 -20.59 26.82 8.19
CA PRO A 44 -19.48 27.63 8.69
C PRO A 44 -18.85 28.53 7.62
N ALA A 45 -18.41 29.72 8.05
CA ALA A 45 -17.83 30.74 7.16
C ALA A 45 -16.49 30.32 6.56
N GLU A 46 -15.81 29.36 7.18
CA GLU A 46 -14.55 28.77 6.73
C GLU A 46 -14.70 27.90 5.46
N VAL A 47 -15.92 27.51 5.12
CA VAL A 47 -16.21 26.73 3.91
C VAL A 47 -16.01 27.60 2.67
N LEU A 48 -15.23 27.11 1.72
CA LEU A 48 -15.03 27.79 0.45
C LEU A 48 -16.35 27.86 -0.32
N ARG A 49 -16.68 29.03 -0.84
CA ARG A 49 -17.82 29.24 -1.74
C ARG A 49 -17.32 29.75 -3.07
N SER A 50 -17.90 29.24 -4.15
CA SER A 50 -17.65 29.73 -5.50
C SER A 50 -18.32 31.10 -5.71
N ALA A 51 -17.97 31.79 -6.78
CA ALA A 51 -18.53 33.10 -7.11
C ALA A 51 -20.07 33.09 -7.31
N ASP A 52 -20.63 31.95 -7.69
CA ASP A 52 -22.06 31.70 -7.81
C ASP A 52 -22.77 31.33 -6.50
N GLY A 53 -22.04 31.35 -5.38
CA GLY A 53 -22.54 30.98 -4.05
C GLY A 53 -22.53 29.48 -3.73
N THR A 54 -22.12 28.61 -4.65
CA THR A 54 -22.04 27.17 -4.44
C THR A 54 -21.01 26.86 -3.38
N SER A 55 -21.39 26.15 -2.32
CA SER A 55 -20.49 25.70 -1.27
C SER A 55 -19.63 24.53 -1.77
N ALA A 56 -18.35 24.57 -1.48
CA ALA A 56 -17.41 23.48 -1.78
C ALA A 56 -17.54 22.34 -0.75
N VAL A 57 -18.70 21.70 -0.75
CA VAL A 57 -19.08 20.61 0.15
C VAL A 57 -19.67 19.49 -0.67
N CYS A 58 -19.14 18.29 -0.51
CA CYS A 58 -19.67 17.07 -1.13
C CYS A 58 -19.97 16.01 -0.09
N PRO A 59 -21.23 15.66 0.12
CA PRO A 59 -21.58 14.43 0.79
C PRO A 59 -21.23 13.25 -0.12
N GLU A 60 -20.58 12.25 0.44
CA GLU A 60 -20.04 11.13 -0.32
C GLU A 60 -20.52 9.79 0.22
N ARG A 61 -20.77 8.85 -0.67
CA ARG A 61 -21.06 7.47 -0.33
C ARG A 61 -20.05 6.55 -1.00
N ILE A 62 -19.43 5.66 -0.20
CA ILE A 62 -18.48 4.67 -0.69
C ILE A 62 -19.15 3.31 -0.72
N VAL A 63 -19.03 2.61 -1.85
CA VAL A 63 -19.52 1.25 -2.06
C VAL A 63 -18.42 0.45 -2.76
N ALA A 64 -18.16 -0.76 -2.27
CA ALA A 64 -17.27 -1.69 -2.95
C ALA A 64 -18.06 -2.50 -4.00
N ALA A 65 -17.50 -2.60 -5.20
CA ALA A 65 -18.03 -3.42 -6.29
C ALA A 65 -16.91 -4.27 -6.90
N SER A 66 -17.25 -5.23 -7.77
CA SER A 66 -16.26 -6.09 -8.43
C SER A 66 -16.32 -5.93 -9.92
N LEU A 67 -15.16 -5.83 -10.55
CA LEU A 67 -14.96 -5.76 -12.00
C LEU A 67 -13.96 -6.79 -12.50
N HIS A 68 -13.97 -7.06 -13.80
CA HIS A 68 -13.00 -7.92 -14.44
C HIS A 68 -11.69 -7.17 -14.71
N ARG A 69 -10.57 -7.77 -14.32
CA ARG A 69 -9.24 -7.22 -14.61
C ARG A 69 -8.85 -7.49 -16.05
N ARG A 70 -8.07 -6.59 -16.64
CA ARG A 70 -7.40 -6.82 -17.95
C ARG A 70 -6.41 -8.00 -17.90
N SER A 71 -5.81 -8.28 -16.73
CA SER A 71 -4.92 -9.42 -16.51
C SER A 71 -5.64 -10.75 -16.23
N GLY A 72 -6.96 -10.77 -16.23
CA GLY A 72 -7.79 -11.91 -15.87
C GLY A 72 -8.21 -11.94 -14.42
N GLY A 73 -9.33 -12.63 -14.15
CA GLY A 73 -9.97 -12.67 -12.83
C GLY A 73 -10.80 -11.45 -12.50
N GLN A 74 -11.37 -11.44 -11.29
CA GLN A 74 -12.15 -10.32 -10.74
C GLN A 74 -11.36 -9.61 -9.63
N ALA A 75 -11.53 -8.31 -9.56
CA ALA A 75 -11.07 -7.51 -8.42
C ALA A 75 -12.14 -6.49 -8.06
N GLY A 76 -12.09 -6.03 -6.83
CA GLY A 76 -12.99 -4.98 -6.43
C GLY A 76 -12.54 -3.62 -6.95
N ILE A 77 -13.47 -2.73 -7.02
CA ILE A 77 -13.29 -1.32 -7.28
C ILE A 77 -14.11 -0.53 -6.26
N THR A 78 -13.59 0.59 -5.83
CA THR A 78 -14.35 1.53 -5.00
C THR A 78 -15.20 2.43 -5.90
N LEU A 79 -16.51 2.42 -5.67
CA LEU A 79 -17.44 3.37 -6.24
C LEU A 79 -17.62 4.50 -5.23
N ARG A 80 -17.28 5.71 -5.61
CA ARG A 80 -17.51 6.91 -4.80
C ARG A 80 -18.67 7.67 -5.41
N GLY A 81 -19.82 7.59 -4.75
CA GLY A 81 -20.92 8.53 -5.00
C GLY A 81 -20.54 9.89 -4.43
N THR A 82 -20.56 10.91 -5.23
CA THR A 82 -20.19 12.28 -4.86
C THR A 82 -21.21 13.28 -5.42
N CYS A 83 -20.93 14.56 -5.34
CA CYS A 83 -21.83 15.63 -5.77
C CYS A 83 -21.33 16.34 -7.03
N PRO A 84 -22.15 17.15 -7.73
CA PRO A 84 -21.70 17.93 -8.88
C PRO A 84 -20.58 18.93 -8.57
N ALA A 85 -20.47 19.38 -7.31
CA ALA A 85 -19.40 20.26 -6.86
C ALA A 85 -18.08 19.53 -6.57
N ALA A 86 -17.95 18.24 -6.87
CA ALA A 86 -16.76 17.45 -6.57
C ALA A 86 -15.47 18.05 -7.15
N PHE A 87 -15.52 18.59 -8.37
CA PHE A 87 -14.36 19.27 -8.98
C PHE A 87 -14.03 20.62 -8.33
N LEU A 88 -14.98 21.25 -7.65
CA LEU A 88 -14.72 22.43 -6.81
C LEU A 88 -14.04 22.03 -5.50
N VAL A 89 -14.45 20.91 -4.92
CA VAL A 89 -13.84 20.35 -3.70
C VAL A 89 -12.46 19.82 -3.99
N HIS A 90 -12.29 19.11 -5.12
CA HIS A 90 -11.04 18.48 -5.57
C HIS A 90 -10.54 19.12 -6.88
N PRO A 91 -9.88 20.26 -6.83
CA PRO A 91 -9.41 20.96 -8.04
C PRO A 91 -8.30 20.22 -8.79
N GLU A 92 -7.64 19.26 -8.16
CA GLU A 92 -6.68 18.37 -8.78
C GLU A 92 -7.35 17.31 -9.69
N TRP A 93 -8.64 17.07 -9.53
CA TRP A 93 -9.37 16.17 -10.42
C TRP A 93 -9.57 16.82 -11.78
N ARG A 94 -9.05 16.20 -12.79
CA ARG A 94 -9.11 16.71 -14.17
C ARG A 94 -9.75 15.67 -15.08
N LEU A 95 -10.72 16.12 -15.87
CA LEU A 95 -11.32 15.29 -16.91
C LEU A 95 -10.27 15.05 -18.02
N VAL A 96 -9.98 13.78 -18.31
CA VAL A 96 -8.99 13.38 -19.34
C VAL A 96 -9.67 12.96 -20.63
N ALA A 97 -10.85 12.35 -20.55
CA ALA A 97 -11.63 11.94 -21.72
C ALA A 97 -13.13 11.93 -21.40
N GLY A 98 -13.96 12.10 -22.40
CA GLY A 98 -15.42 12.10 -22.27
C GLY A 98 -15.96 13.31 -21.53
N ARG A 99 -16.93 13.10 -20.67
CA ARG A 99 -17.61 14.14 -19.85
C ARG A 99 -17.80 13.67 -18.41
N SER A 100 -18.20 14.60 -17.53
CA SER A 100 -18.62 14.29 -16.16
C SER A 100 -19.98 13.58 -16.15
N PHE A 101 -20.23 12.83 -15.07
CA PHE A 101 -21.53 12.19 -14.83
C PHE A 101 -22.63 13.24 -14.59
N ARG A 102 -23.85 12.85 -14.89
CA ARG A 102 -25.07 13.65 -14.62
C ARG A 102 -25.80 13.09 -13.40
N PRO A 103 -26.24 13.95 -12.47
CA PRO A 103 -27.05 13.50 -11.34
C PRO A 103 -28.32 12.77 -11.80
N GLY A 104 -28.69 11.73 -11.06
CA GLY A 104 -29.87 10.92 -11.33
C GLY A 104 -29.71 9.85 -12.42
N LEU A 105 -28.56 9.77 -13.10
CA LEU A 105 -28.28 8.77 -14.12
C LEU A 105 -27.22 7.76 -13.64
N HIS A 106 -27.34 6.51 -14.08
CA HIS A 106 -26.33 5.48 -13.85
C HIS A 106 -25.11 5.71 -14.75
N GLU A 107 -24.36 6.74 -14.46
CA GLU A 107 -23.17 7.14 -15.21
C GLU A 107 -21.94 7.07 -14.32
N LEU A 108 -20.82 6.58 -14.88
CA LEU A 108 -19.53 6.44 -14.20
C LEU A 108 -18.49 7.33 -14.84
N LEU A 109 -17.70 7.96 -14.00
CA LEU A 109 -16.45 8.62 -14.37
C LEU A 109 -15.30 7.81 -13.77
N VAL A 110 -14.52 7.12 -14.61
CA VAL A 110 -13.51 6.15 -14.17
C VAL A 110 -12.16 6.83 -13.97
N GLY A 111 -11.49 6.55 -12.86
CA GLY A 111 -10.15 7.06 -12.60
C GLY A 111 -9.10 6.45 -13.52
N ALA A 112 -8.05 7.21 -13.83
CA ALA A 112 -6.99 6.79 -14.75
C ALA A 112 -6.24 5.52 -14.28
N GLY A 113 -6.16 5.29 -12.98
CA GLY A 113 -5.61 4.06 -12.38
C GLY A 113 -6.54 2.87 -12.59
N ALA A 114 -7.82 3.03 -12.26
CA ALA A 114 -8.86 2.01 -12.46
C ALA A 114 -8.98 1.62 -13.95
N PHE A 115 -8.93 2.59 -14.84
CA PHE A 115 -8.95 2.36 -16.29
C PHE A 115 -7.81 1.43 -16.75
N LYS A 116 -6.62 1.55 -16.18
CA LYS A 116 -5.47 0.68 -16.54
C LYS A 116 -5.63 -0.74 -16.03
N GLU A 117 -6.34 -0.92 -14.92
CA GLU A 117 -6.49 -2.21 -14.24
C GLU A 117 -7.66 -3.03 -14.77
N PHE A 118 -8.80 -2.39 -15.01
CA PHE A 118 -10.04 -3.08 -15.35
C PHE A 118 -10.32 -3.10 -16.86
N SER A 119 -11.03 -4.13 -17.31
CA SER A 119 -11.55 -4.27 -18.67
C SER A 119 -13.01 -3.84 -18.74
N GLY A 120 -13.48 -3.41 -19.92
CA GLY A 120 -14.87 -3.00 -20.14
C GLY A 120 -15.23 -1.69 -19.43
N VAL A 121 -14.26 -0.80 -19.24
CA VAL A 121 -14.41 0.52 -18.63
C VAL A 121 -13.95 1.65 -19.55
N ASP A 122 -13.93 1.40 -20.84
CA ASP A 122 -13.68 2.43 -21.85
C ASP A 122 -14.89 3.39 -21.95
N VAL A 123 -14.65 4.63 -22.38
CA VAL A 123 -15.72 5.60 -22.53
C VAL A 123 -16.72 5.13 -23.59
N GLY A 124 -17.97 4.97 -23.20
CA GLY A 124 -19.04 4.39 -24.01
C GLY A 124 -19.39 2.95 -23.63
N ASP A 125 -18.56 2.28 -22.84
CA ASP A 125 -18.89 0.94 -22.33
C ASP A 125 -20.02 0.98 -21.29
N HIS A 126 -20.65 -0.19 -21.12
CA HIS A 126 -21.64 -0.43 -20.09
C HIS A 126 -21.15 -1.52 -19.14
N VAL A 127 -21.23 -1.23 -17.85
CA VAL A 127 -20.72 -2.09 -16.78
C VAL A 127 -21.86 -2.47 -15.84
N LYS A 128 -22.04 -3.74 -15.58
CA LYS A 128 -23.00 -4.22 -14.59
C LYS A 128 -22.38 -4.17 -13.19
N LEU A 129 -22.94 -3.31 -12.32
CA LEU A 129 -22.53 -3.18 -10.93
C LEU A 129 -23.76 -3.36 -10.02
N GLY A 130 -23.69 -4.34 -9.14
CA GLY A 130 -24.89 -4.76 -8.39
C GLY A 130 -25.99 -5.25 -9.32
N ASN A 131 -27.18 -4.69 -9.18
CA ASN A 131 -28.35 -5.03 -10.00
C ASN A 131 -28.60 -4.02 -11.15
N SER A 132 -27.72 -3.03 -11.31
CA SER A 132 -27.91 -1.95 -12.29
C SER A 132 -26.81 -1.95 -13.34
N GLU A 133 -27.14 -1.47 -14.54
CA GLU A 133 -26.21 -1.23 -15.62
C GLU A 133 -25.77 0.23 -15.59
N TRP A 134 -24.46 0.46 -15.73
CA TRP A 134 -23.83 1.79 -15.62
C TRP A 134 -23.06 2.12 -16.89
N ALA A 135 -23.30 3.30 -17.44
CA ALA A 135 -22.59 3.78 -18.61
C ALA A 135 -21.29 4.50 -18.19
N VAL A 136 -20.17 4.14 -18.75
CA VAL A 136 -18.91 4.85 -18.58
C VAL A 136 -18.91 6.08 -19.49
N VAL A 137 -19.03 7.26 -18.90
CA VAL A 137 -19.18 8.52 -19.65
C VAL A 137 -17.90 9.34 -19.77
N GLY A 138 -16.90 9.02 -18.96
CA GLY A 138 -15.63 9.74 -19.00
C GLY A 138 -14.54 9.10 -18.13
N ARG A 139 -13.38 9.72 -18.19
CA ARG A 139 -12.20 9.35 -17.41
C ARG A 139 -11.59 10.59 -16.79
N PHE A 140 -11.16 10.48 -15.51
CA PHE A 140 -10.46 11.54 -14.80
C PHE A 140 -9.09 11.11 -14.31
N ALA A 141 -8.23 12.07 -14.03
CA ALA A 141 -6.92 11.89 -13.38
C ALA A 141 -6.81 12.83 -12.18
N SER A 142 -6.03 12.43 -11.20
CA SER A 142 -5.82 13.14 -9.93
C SER A 142 -4.37 13.02 -9.47
N ASP A 143 -3.41 13.39 -10.33
CA ASP A 143 -1.97 13.42 -10.06
C ASP A 143 -1.39 12.13 -9.43
N GLY A 144 -2.01 10.96 -9.73
CA GLY A 144 -1.56 9.66 -9.25
C GLY A 144 -1.94 9.37 -7.78
N ASP A 145 -2.95 10.04 -7.25
CA ASP A 145 -3.47 9.79 -5.91
C ASP A 145 -4.39 8.55 -5.82
N LEU A 146 -4.95 8.30 -4.63
CA LEU A 146 -5.83 7.18 -4.37
C LEU A 146 -7.08 7.18 -5.25
N HIS A 147 -7.65 8.37 -5.51
CA HIS A 147 -8.92 8.51 -6.22
C HIS A 147 -8.82 8.07 -7.68
N GLU A 148 -7.62 8.06 -8.28
CA GLU A 148 -7.45 7.46 -9.63
C GLU A 148 -7.78 5.97 -9.70
N SER A 149 -7.82 5.27 -8.57
CA SER A 149 -8.21 3.86 -8.49
C SER A 149 -9.71 3.66 -8.27
N GLU A 150 -10.50 4.74 -8.18
CA GLU A 150 -11.93 4.74 -7.92
C GLU A 150 -12.73 5.02 -9.20
N ALA A 151 -14.05 4.77 -9.13
CA ALA A 151 -15.01 5.29 -10.11
C ALA A 151 -15.99 6.21 -9.40
N LEU A 152 -16.19 7.41 -9.97
CA LEU A 152 -17.08 8.44 -9.43
C LEU A 152 -18.44 8.37 -10.09
N THR A 153 -19.48 8.65 -9.30
CA THR A 153 -20.87 8.76 -9.76
C THR A 153 -21.66 9.70 -8.86
N ASP A 154 -22.92 9.90 -9.16
CA ASP A 154 -23.83 10.66 -8.30
C ASP A 154 -24.15 9.87 -7.01
N ALA A 155 -24.02 10.52 -5.85
CA ALA A 155 -24.19 9.89 -4.53
C ALA A 155 -25.62 9.38 -4.32
N ALA A 156 -26.63 10.16 -4.72
CA ALA A 156 -28.03 9.76 -4.56
C ALA A 156 -28.38 8.56 -5.46
N THR A 157 -27.88 8.58 -6.69
CA THR A 157 -28.05 7.47 -7.63
C THR A 157 -27.36 6.19 -7.14
N LEU A 158 -26.14 6.31 -6.61
CA LEU A 158 -25.41 5.17 -6.05
C LEU A 158 -26.15 4.55 -4.85
N MET A 159 -26.60 5.40 -3.92
CA MET A 159 -27.36 4.93 -2.75
C MET A 159 -28.64 4.20 -3.15
N SER A 160 -29.38 4.73 -4.13
CA SER A 160 -30.59 4.10 -4.65
C SER A 160 -30.30 2.75 -5.29
N ALA A 161 -29.30 2.66 -6.17
CA ALA A 161 -28.94 1.44 -6.91
C ALA A 161 -28.48 0.29 -6.02
N PHE A 162 -27.86 0.60 -4.88
CA PHE A 162 -27.35 -0.39 -3.92
C PHE A 162 -28.25 -0.57 -2.69
N ASN A 163 -29.44 0.03 -2.68
CA ASN A 163 -30.38 0.00 -1.53
C ASN A 163 -29.75 0.48 -0.21
N TRP A 164 -28.84 1.44 -0.28
CA TRP A 164 -28.23 2.08 0.88
C TRP A 164 -29.07 3.32 1.23
N GLY A 165 -30.05 3.13 2.11
CA GLY A 165 -30.91 4.24 2.50
C GLY A 165 -30.31 5.16 3.56
N GLY A 166 -30.41 6.48 3.35
CA GLY A 166 -30.46 7.47 4.41
C GLY A 166 -29.17 7.96 5.06
N ALA A 167 -27.96 7.53 4.64
CA ALA A 167 -26.73 8.03 5.23
C ALA A 167 -25.57 8.10 4.24
N TYR A 168 -24.77 9.17 4.34
CA TYR A 168 -23.50 9.29 3.62
C TYR A 168 -22.36 8.64 4.40
N SER A 169 -21.31 8.19 3.71
CA SER A 169 -20.09 7.71 4.33
C SER A 169 -19.26 8.83 4.96
N SER A 170 -19.20 9.96 4.27
CA SER A 170 -18.44 11.15 4.70
C SER A 170 -19.01 12.39 4.07
N VAL A 171 -18.57 13.54 4.56
CA VAL A 171 -18.77 14.83 3.88
C VAL A 171 -17.39 15.46 3.71
N THR A 172 -16.96 15.61 2.46
CA THR A 172 -15.69 16.27 2.14
C THR A 172 -15.93 17.75 1.90
N VAL A 173 -15.16 18.58 2.58
CA VAL A 173 -15.32 20.04 2.59
C VAL A 173 -14.01 20.71 2.25
N ARG A 174 -14.02 21.59 1.24
CA ARG A 174 -12.90 22.46 0.96
C ARG A 174 -13.04 23.76 1.74
N LEU A 175 -12.00 24.10 2.46
CA LEU A 175 -11.93 25.32 3.28
C LEU A 175 -11.26 26.45 2.50
N THR A 176 -11.48 27.68 2.93
CA THR A 176 -10.88 28.89 2.35
C THR A 176 -9.35 28.88 2.43
N SER A 177 -8.79 28.24 3.47
CA SER A 177 -7.34 28.06 3.67
C SER A 177 -7.04 26.87 4.59
N ALA A 178 -5.78 26.42 4.62
CA ALA A 178 -5.34 25.40 5.55
C ALA A 178 -5.43 25.84 7.03
N THR A 179 -5.33 27.12 7.28
CA THR A 179 -5.44 27.70 8.64
C THR A 179 -6.88 27.80 9.14
N ALA A 180 -7.86 27.79 8.25
CA ALA A 180 -9.29 27.81 8.60
C ALA A 180 -9.79 26.52 9.26
N PHE A 181 -9.00 25.43 9.19
CA PHE A 181 -9.42 24.12 9.67
C PHE A 181 -9.79 24.11 11.15
N ASP A 182 -9.01 24.74 12.01
CA ASP A 182 -9.25 24.69 13.47
C ASP A 182 -10.49 25.50 13.85
N GLY A 183 -10.80 26.57 13.11
CA GLY A 183 -12.06 27.32 13.20
C GLY A 183 -13.25 26.44 12.80
N TYR A 184 -13.18 25.87 11.63
CA TYR A 184 -14.19 24.96 11.10
C TYR A 184 -14.48 23.78 12.03
N ARG A 185 -13.42 23.10 12.50
CA ARG A 185 -13.55 21.98 13.43
C ARG A 185 -14.26 22.40 14.73
N ARG A 186 -13.87 23.53 15.32
CA ARG A 186 -14.53 24.05 16.55
C ARG A 186 -15.99 24.37 16.30
N ALA A 187 -16.33 25.00 15.17
CA ALA A 187 -17.71 25.33 14.82
C ALA A 187 -18.60 24.09 14.75
N LEU A 188 -18.13 23.00 14.13
CA LEU A 188 -18.92 21.76 14.05
C LEU A 188 -18.99 21.01 15.40
N LEU A 189 -17.88 20.92 16.14
CA LEU A 189 -17.85 20.21 17.42
C LEU A 189 -18.62 20.95 18.54
N SER A 190 -18.84 22.26 18.39
CA SER A 190 -19.67 23.03 19.33
C SER A 190 -21.16 22.86 19.11
N ASN A 191 -21.59 22.29 17.98
CA ASN A 191 -22.99 22.03 17.70
C ASN A 191 -23.43 20.68 18.31
N PRO A 192 -24.26 20.68 19.36
CA PRO A 192 -24.62 19.46 20.09
C PRO A 192 -25.52 18.52 19.27
N SER A 193 -26.14 19.01 18.19
CA SER A 193 -26.97 18.19 17.29
C SER A 193 -26.16 17.36 16.30
N LEU A 194 -24.84 17.64 16.17
CA LEU A 194 -23.95 16.92 15.26
C LEU A 194 -23.10 15.91 16.03
N GLN A 195 -23.23 14.65 15.67
CA GLN A 195 -22.36 13.61 16.20
C GLN A 195 -21.25 13.26 15.19
N VAL A 196 -20.34 14.21 14.99
CA VAL A 196 -19.30 14.13 13.95
C VAL A 196 -17.90 14.24 14.57
N ASP A 197 -16.93 13.68 13.84
CA ASP A 197 -15.51 13.99 13.97
C ASP A 197 -15.03 14.68 12.68
N VAL A 198 -14.10 15.62 12.85
CA VAL A 198 -13.57 16.44 11.75
C VAL A 198 -12.08 16.25 11.67
N VAL A 199 -11.61 15.72 10.55
CA VAL A 199 -10.22 15.38 10.32
C VAL A 199 -9.73 16.09 9.06
N ARG A 200 -8.49 16.56 9.04
CA ARG A 200 -7.88 17.01 7.79
C ARG A 200 -7.77 15.82 6.84
N GLU A 201 -8.14 16.01 5.59
CA GLU A 201 -8.11 14.94 4.58
C GLU A 201 -6.73 14.29 4.48
N ARG A 202 -5.67 15.10 4.42
CA ARG A 202 -4.29 14.62 4.39
C ARG A 202 -3.92 13.76 5.59
N ASP A 203 -4.34 14.17 6.79
CA ASP A 203 -4.06 13.44 8.03
C ASP A 203 -4.86 12.12 8.10
N TYR A 204 -6.07 12.11 7.54
CA TYR A 204 -6.90 10.92 7.41
C TYR A 204 -6.19 9.85 6.58
N TYR A 205 -5.81 10.17 5.35
CA TYR A 205 -5.12 9.21 4.48
C TYR A 205 -3.73 8.82 4.99
N GLN A 206 -3.01 9.73 5.64
CA GLN A 206 -1.73 9.40 6.27
C GLN A 206 -1.90 8.42 7.44
N ARG A 207 -2.92 8.57 8.29
CA ARG A 207 -3.20 7.63 9.38
C ARG A 207 -3.53 6.25 8.84
N GLN A 208 -4.38 6.18 7.83
CA GLN A 208 -4.74 4.93 7.17
C GLN A 208 -3.51 4.23 6.56
N SER A 209 -2.63 4.99 5.91
CA SER A 209 -1.35 4.49 5.37
C SER A 209 -0.44 3.90 6.44
N ARG A 210 -0.30 4.59 7.60
CA ARG A 210 0.56 4.12 8.69
C ARG A 210 0.07 2.83 9.31
N GLY A 211 -1.24 2.67 9.49
CA GLY A 211 -1.82 1.45 10.02
C GLY A 211 -1.52 0.23 9.14
N ILE A 212 -1.74 0.37 7.84
CA ILE A 212 -1.47 -0.68 6.86
C ILE A 212 0.03 -0.98 6.75
N ALA A 213 0.85 0.07 6.63
CA ALA A 213 2.30 -0.07 6.54
C ALA A 213 2.87 -0.74 7.79
N GLY A 214 2.36 -0.42 8.98
CA GLY A 214 2.77 -1.02 10.25
C GLY A 214 2.48 -2.52 10.30
N LEU A 215 1.29 -2.94 9.90
CA LEU A 215 0.92 -4.37 9.83
C LEU A 215 1.80 -5.13 8.82
N LEU A 216 1.99 -4.58 7.62
CA LEU A 216 2.85 -5.19 6.59
C LEU A 216 4.30 -5.29 7.07
N TYR A 217 4.81 -4.27 7.77
CA TYR A 217 6.15 -4.28 8.33
C TYR A 217 6.29 -5.37 9.42
N LEU A 218 5.32 -5.48 10.33
CA LEU A 218 5.31 -6.50 11.37
C LEU A 218 5.34 -7.91 10.79
N VAL A 219 4.42 -8.21 9.85
CA VAL A 219 4.35 -9.52 9.19
C VAL A 219 5.64 -9.82 8.42
N SER A 220 6.16 -8.85 7.66
CA SER A 220 7.40 -9.01 6.89
C SER A 220 8.60 -9.26 7.80
N THR A 221 8.66 -8.62 8.97
CA THR A 221 9.74 -8.80 9.93
C THR A 221 9.70 -10.19 10.56
N ILE A 222 8.51 -10.66 10.96
CA ILE A 222 8.35 -12.00 11.54
C ILE A 222 8.73 -13.07 10.52
N VAL A 223 8.19 -13.00 9.30
CA VAL A 223 8.51 -13.96 8.23
C VAL A 223 10.00 -13.91 7.88
N GLY A 224 10.56 -12.70 7.75
CA GLY A 224 11.97 -12.50 7.47
C GLY A 224 12.88 -13.09 8.55
N ALA A 225 12.52 -12.94 9.83
CA ALA A 225 13.27 -13.53 10.94
C ALA A 225 13.25 -15.07 10.91
N ILE A 226 12.09 -15.68 10.67
CA ILE A 226 11.97 -17.15 10.54
C ILE A 226 12.81 -17.65 9.37
N MET A 227 12.76 -16.99 8.22
CA MET A 227 13.57 -17.35 7.05
C MET A 227 15.06 -17.17 7.32
N ALA A 228 15.46 -16.11 8.02
CA ALA A 228 16.86 -15.89 8.38
C ALA A 228 17.42 -16.99 9.28
N VAL A 229 16.65 -17.42 10.29
CA VAL A 229 17.02 -18.55 11.15
C VAL A 229 17.20 -19.83 10.32
N GLY A 230 16.24 -20.15 9.44
CA GLY A 230 16.34 -21.30 8.54
C GLY A 230 17.57 -21.24 7.62
N ALA A 231 17.86 -20.05 7.08
CA ALA A 231 19.04 -19.83 6.23
C ALA A 231 20.36 -20.05 6.99
N VAL A 232 20.45 -19.57 8.25
CA VAL A 232 21.63 -19.82 9.10
C VAL A 232 21.84 -21.32 9.35
N PHE A 233 20.77 -22.04 9.72
CA PHE A 233 20.85 -23.49 9.92
C PHE A 233 21.29 -24.23 8.64
N THR A 234 20.75 -23.85 7.50
CA THR A 234 21.13 -24.44 6.21
C THR A 234 22.59 -24.14 5.87
N ALA A 235 23.04 -22.89 6.06
CA ALA A 235 24.42 -22.51 5.83
C ALA A 235 25.38 -23.28 6.74
N VAL A 236 25.08 -23.40 8.03
CA VAL A 236 25.86 -24.20 8.98
C VAL A 236 26.00 -25.65 8.49
N ASN A 237 24.89 -26.27 8.08
CA ASN A 237 24.89 -27.67 7.65
C ASN A 237 25.71 -27.89 6.37
N ILE A 238 25.52 -27.01 5.35
CA ILE A 238 26.26 -27.11 4.08
C ILE A 238 27.77 -26.89 4.31
N LEU A 239 28.13 -25.82 5.02
CA LEU A 239 29.55 -25.52 5.30
C LEU A 239 30.20 -26.55 6.18
N TYR A 240 29.46 -27.15 7.12
CA TYR A 240 29.94 -28.27 7.92
C TYR A 240 30.29 -29.47 7.06
N SER A 241 29.43 -29.86 6.14
CA SER A 241 29.67 -30.93 5.19
C SER A 241 30.87 -30.63 4.28
N ALA A 242 31.01 -29.40 3.79
CA ALA A 242 32.15 -28.98 2.98
C ALA A 242 33.49 -29.09 3.74
N VAL A 243 33.51 -28.66 5.02
CA VAL A 243 34.70 -28.79 5.88
C VAL A 243 35.07 -30.27 6.13
N VAL A 244 34.07 -31.14 6.34
CA VAL A 244 34.32 -32.58 6.55
C VAL A 244 34.94 -33.23 5.30
N VAL A 245 34.47 -32.90 4.10
CA VAL A 245 35.02 -33.41 2.83
C VAL A 245 36.47 -32.98 2.63
N ARG A 246 36.83 -31.75 3.02
CA ARG A 246 38.18 -31.17 2.85
C ARG A 246 39.06 -31.33 4.09
N ARG A 247 38.69 -32.20 5.04
CA ARG A 247 39.41 -32.37 6.34
C ARG A 247 40.90 -32.71 6.18
N THR A 248 41.24 -33.58 5.22
CA THR A 248 42.63 -33.99 4.97
C THR A 248 43.47 -32.87 4.37
N GLU A 249 42.91 -32.08 3.45
CA GLU A 249 43.56 -30.90 2.87
C GLU A 249 43.87 -29.85 3.96
N ILE A 250 42.88 -29.56 4.81
CA ILE A 250 43.04 -28.62 5.93
C ILE A 250 44.10 -29.13 6.93
N ALA A 251 44.11 -30.42 7.22
CA ALA A 251 45.08 -31.01 8.12
C ALA A 251 46.50 -30.96 7.55
N THR A 252 46.67 -31.22 6.25
CA THR A 252 47.95 -31.11 5.54
C THR A 252 48.49 -29.69 5.56
N LEU A 253 47.68 -28.71 5.25
CA LEU A 253 48.06 -27.30 5.31
C LEU A 253 48.50 -26.88 6.71
N ARG A 254 47.80 -27.34 7.74
CA ARG A 254 48.16 -27.09 9.13
C ARG A 254 49.46 -27.83 9.57
N ALA A 255 49.70 -29.02 9.05
CA ALA A 255 50.93 -29.76 9.32
C ALA A 255 52.18 -29.07 8.73
N ILE A 256 52.03 -28.34 7.60
CA ILE A 256 53.09 -27.56 6.93
C ILE A 256 53.29 -26.19 7.64
N GLY A 257 52.47 -25.85 8.64
CA GLY A 257 52.67 -24.64 9.43
C GLY A 257 51.63 -23.50 9.18
N PHE A 258 50.60 -23.70 8.36
CA PHE A 258 49.54 -22.71 8.21
C PHE A 258 48.75 -22.54 9.52
N GLY A 259 48.55 -21.27 9.92
CA GLY A 259 47.83 -20.94 11.15
C GLY A 259 46.34 -21.27 11.10
N ALA A 260 45.76 -21.52 12.27
CA ALA A 260 44.32 -21.75 12.42
C ALA A 260 43.44 -20.57 11.88
N SER A 261 43.93 -19.33 11.97
CA SER A 261 43.28 -18.13 11.45
C SER A 261 43.12 -18.18 9.95
N GLY A 262 44.08 -18.68 9.20
CA GLY A 262 43.99 -18.82 7.75
C GLY A 262 42.84 -19.75 7.33
N VAL A 263 42.62 -20.85 8.06
CA VAL A 263 41.50 -21.77 7.82
C VAL A 263 40.17 -21.10 8.10
N VAL A 264 40.07 -20.36 9.22
CA VAL A 264 38.83 -19.59 9.54
C VAL A 264 38.51 -18.59 8.46
N ILE A 265 39.49 -17.80 8.02
CA ILE A 265 39.29 -16.78 6.98
C ILE A 265 38.85 -17.44 5.67
N SER A 266 39.49 -18.56 5.27
CA SER A 266 39.12 -19.24 4.02
C SER A 266 37.67 -19.71 4.04
N VAL A 267 37.20 -20.35 5.12
CA VAL A 267 35.81 -20.81 5.25
C VAL A 267 34.82 -19.63 5.30
N LEU A 268 35.19 -18.56 5.99
CA LEU A 268 34.31 -17.35 6.03
C LEU A 268 34.25 -16.65 4.70
N VAL A 269 35.34 -16.57 3.93
CA VAL A 269 35.32 -16.00 2.56
C VAL A 269 34.44 -16.85 1.64
N GLU A 270 34.53 -18.18 1.73
CA GLU A 270 33.66 -19.07 0.96
C GLU A 270 32.18 -18.85 1.31
N ALA A 271 31.86 -18.79 2.62
CA ALA A 271 30.51 -18.48 3.08
C ALA A 271 29.99 -17.13 2.58
N LEU A 272 30.87 -16.11 2.59
CA LEU A 272 30.53 -14.76 2.14
C LEU A 272 30.27 -14.72 0.63
N LEU A 273 31.12 -15.37 -0.16
CA LEU A 273 30.92 -15.44 -1.62
C LEU A 273 29.60 -16.12 -1.97
N LEU A 274 29.28 -17.23 -1.33
CA LEU A 274 28.01 -17.93 -1.52
C LEU A 274 26.82 -17.05 -1.10
N ALA A 275 26.93 -16.34 0.01
CA ALA A 275 25.89 -15.42 0.47
C ALA A 275 25.66 -14.26 -0.51
N ILE A 276 26.71 -13.66 -1.05
CA ILE A 276 26.62 -12.57 -2.03
C ILE A 276 25.99 -13.07 -3.34
N VAL A 277 26.45 -14.21 -3.87
CA VAL A 277 25.89 -14.81 -5.08
C VAL A 277 24.40 -15.12 -4.89
N GLY A 278 24.04 -15.76 -3.78
CA GLY A 278 22.64 -16.04 -3.44
C GLY A 278 21.80 -14.77 -3.30
N ALA A 279 22.35 -13.73 -2.69
CA ALA A 279 21.69 -12.44 -2.54
C ALA A 279 21.45 -11.74 -3.89
N LEU A 280 22.41 -11.78 -4.82
CA LEU A 280 22.28 -11.21 -6.16
C LEU A 280 21.22 -11.95 -6.97
N ILE A 281 21.20 -13.29 -6.92
CA ILE A 281 20.18 -14.09 -7.58
C ILE A 281 18.79 -13.76 -6.99
N GLY A 282 18.65 -13.76 -5.66
CA GLY A 282 17.40 -13.44 -4.98
C GLY A 282 16.92 -12.02 -5.29
N ALA A 283 17.83 -11.05 -5.32
CA ALA A 283 17.51 -9.67 -5.68
C ALA A 283 17.04 -9.55 -7.15
N THR A 284 17.68 -10.27 -8.07
CA THR A 284 17.29 -10.30 -9.48
C THR A 284 15.91 -10.91 -9.68
N VAL A 285 15.65 -12.04 -9.04
CA VAL A 285 14.32 -12.70 -9.08
C VAL A 285 13.25 -11.78 -8.48
N ALA A 286 13.53 -11.15 -7.36
CA ALA A 286 12.61 -10.20 -6.74
C ALA A 286 12.36 -8.97 -7.63
N TRP A 287 13.39 -8.45 -8.29
CA TRP A 287 13.25 -7.32 -9.19
C TRP A 287 12.44 -7.67 -10.44
N LEU A 288 12.73 -8.80 -11.10
CA LEU A 288 12.00 -9.26 -12.27
C LEU A 288 10.54 -9.63 -11.96
N GLY A 289 10.30 -10.26 -10.81
CA GLY A 289 8.98 -10.74 -10.44
C GLY A 289 8.04 -9.66 -9.88
N PHE A 290 8.59 -8.63 -9.23
CA PHE A 290 7.75 -7.67 -8.50
C PHE A 290 7.85 -6.23 -8.99
N ASN A 291 8.95 -5.84 -9.68
CA ASN A 291 9.13 -4.45 -10.07
C ASN A 291 8.17 -4.06 -11.22
N GLY A 292 7.37 -3.05 -10.99
CA GLY A 292 6.41 -2.54 -11.96
C GLY A 292 5.03 -3.21 -11.93
N ASN A 293 4.86 -4.34 -11.23
CA ASN A 293 3.57 -4.99 -11.08
C ASN A 293 2.61 -4.15 -10.24
N ILE A 294 1.37 -4.09 -10.68
CA ILE A 294 0.29 -3.44 -9.95
C ILE A 294 -0.36 -4.51 -9.07
N LEU A 295 -0.34 -4.30 -7.77
CA LEU A 295 -1.12 -5.10 -6.83
C LEU A 295 -2.29 -4.26 -6.34
N SER A 296 -3.47 -4.85 -6.36
CA SER A 296 -4.65 -4.33 -5.68
C SER A 296 -4.90 -5.17 -4.42
N THR A 297 -5.18 -4.49 -3.33
CA THR A 297 -5.62 -5.16 -2.11
C THR A 297 -7.10 -5.49 -2.24
N SER A 298 -7.45 -6.77 -2.12
CA SER A 298 -8.83 -7.25 -2.15
C SER A 298 -9.25 -7.68 -0.75
N GLY A 299 -10.22 -6.99 -0.18
CA GLY A 299 -11.08 -7.52 0.88
C GLY A 299 -10.62 -7.42 2.33
N GLY A 300 -11.57 -7.27 3.20
CA GLY A 300 -11.62 -7.62 4.62
C GLY A 300 -11.01 -6.64 5.63
N ALA A 301 -9.86 -6.07 5.38
CA ALA A 301 -9.20 -5.12 6.28
C ALA A 301 -8.99 -3.74 5.66
N PHE A 302 -9.32 -3.59 4.38
CA PHE A 302 -9.11 -2.37 3.62
C PHE A 302 -10.47 -1.86 3.15
N ASP A 303 -10.77 -0.68 3.56
CA ASP A 303 -12.02 0.03 3.28
C ASP A 303 -12.15 0.42 1.80
N SER A 304 -11.04 0.69 1.17
CA SER A 304 -10.95 0.95 -0.25
C SER A 304 -9.88 0.06 -0.88
N GLN A 305 -10.17 -0.46 -2.06
CA GLN A 305 -9.16 -1.17 -2.84
C GLN A 305 -8.17 -0.16 -3.39
N VAL A 306 -6.95 -0.29 -2.97
CA VAL A 306 -5.86 0.56 -3.44
C VAL A 306 -5.03 -0.23 -4.43
N ALA A 307 -5.07 0.17 -5.69
CA ALA A 307 -4.10 -0.28 -6.68
C ALA A 307 -2.80 0.51 -6.49
N PHE A 308 -1.71 -0.17 -6.16
CA PHE A 308 -0.41 0.45 -6.01
C PHE A 308 0.66 -0.27 -6.81
N ARG A 309 1.56 0.51 -7.39
CA ARG A 309 2.67 -0.01 -8.15
C ARG A 309 3.80 -0.44 -7.21
N LEU A 310 4.22 -1.70 -7.33
CA LEU A 310 5.40 -2.17 -6.63
C LEU A 310 6.65 -1.58 -7.26
N VAL A 311 7.46 -0.93 -6.45
CA VAL A 311 8.76 -0.40 -6.87
C VAL A 311 9.85 -1.00 -5.97
N VAL A 312 10.73 -1.79 -6.57
CA VAL A 312 11.91 -2.32 -5.88
C VAL A 312 12.99 -1.24 -5.91
N ARG A 313 13.20 -0.59 -4.75
CA ARG A 313 14.21 0.47 -4.62
C ARG A 313 15.60 -0.11 -4.44
N PRO A 314 16.65 0.52 -5.00
CA PRO A 314 18.05 0.07 -4.82
C PRO A 314 18.46 -0.04 -3.35
N GLY A 315 17.97 0.85 -2.49
CA GLY A 315 18.23 0.79 -1.04
C GLY A 315 17.70 -0.45 -0.35
N LEU A 316 16.55 -1.01 -0.82
CA LEU A 316 16.03 -2.28 -0.30
C LEU A 316 16.88 -3.46 -0.74
N VAL A 317 17.39 -3.42 -1.97
CA VAL A 317 18.33 -4.44 -2.49
C VAL A 317 19.62 -4.41 -1.68
N GLY A 318 20.19 -3.22 -1.44
CA GLY A 318 21.38 -3.05 -0.61
C GLY A 318 21.20 -3.58 0.82
N LEU A 319 20.03 -3.30 1.44
CA LEU A 319 19.69 -3.82 2.75
C LEU A 319 19.58 -5.37 2.75
N GLY A 320 18.98 -5.94 1.70
CA GLY A 320 18.87 -7.39 1.53
C GLY A 320 20.23 -8.06 1.40
N ILE A 321 21.16 -7.47 0.63
CA ILE A 321 22.54 -7.95 0.51
C ILE A 321 23.27 -7.86 1.87
N ALA A 322 23.10 -6.74 2.59
CA ALA A 322 23.72 -6.59 3.92
C ALA A 322 23.23 -7.66 4.90
N TRP A 323 21.94 -7.96 4.92
CA TRP A 323 21.39 -9.06 5.71
C TRP A 323 21.93 -10.43 5.28
N ALA A 324 22.06 -10.69 3.98
CA ALA A 324 22.63 -11.94 3.48
C ALA A 324 24.09 -12.13 3.91
N VAL A 325 24.89 -11.05 3.91
CA VAL A 325 26.26 -11.05 4.43
C VAL A 325 26.29 -11.40 5.92
N VAL A 326 25.43 -10.78 6.72
CA VAL A 326 25.35 -11.09 8.17
C VAL A 326 24.95 -12.55 8.39
N ILE A 327 23.96 -13.06 7.68
CA ILE A 327 23.51 -14.45 7.76
C ILE A 327 24.62 -15.41 7.34
N GLY A 328 25.34 -15.10 6.24
CA GLY A 328 26.47 -15.89 5.76
C GLY A 328 27.61 -15.95 6.75
N LEU A 329 27.97 -14.84 7.39
CA LEU A 329 28.98 -14.79 8.44
C LEU A 329 28.58 -15.58 9.69
N LEU A 330 27.34 -15.42 10.16
CA LEU A 330 26.82 -16.17 11.31
C LEU A 330 26.76 -17.66 11.02
N GLY A 331 26.30 -18.07 9.84
CA GLY A 331 26.22 -19.45 9.41
C GLY A 331 27.59 -20.08 9.20
N GLY A 332 28.59 -19.31 8.71
CA GLY A 332 29.96 -19.77 8.47
C GLY A 332 30.83 -19.82 9.71
N MET A 333 30.52 -19.06 10.76
CA MET A 333 31.37 -18.90 11.92
C MET A 333 31.59 -20.23 12.70
N LEU A 334 30.53 -20.97 12.96
CA LEU A 334 30.60 -22.25 13.70
C LEU A 334 31.41 -23.31 12.94
N PRO A 335 31.15 -23.58 11.64
CA PRO A 335 31.97 -24.51 10.87
C PRO A 335 33.42 -24.06 10.75
N ALA A 336 33.69 -22.77 10.57
CA ALA A 336 35.04 -22.22 10.46
C ALA A 336 35.89 -22.44 11.75
N ILE A 337 35.29 -22.11 12.90
CA ILE A 337 35.96 -22.34 14.20
C ILE A 337 36.21 -23.82 14.41
N ARG A 338 35.29 -24.70 14.04
CA ARG A 338 35.43 -26.14 14.21
C ARG A 338 36.51 -26.72 13.29
N ALA A 339 36.58 -26.26 12.03
CA ALA A 339 37.64 -26.59 11.09
C ALA A 339 39.04 -26.21 11.65
N ALA A 340 39.15 -25.02 12.21
CA ALA A 340 40.38 -24.50 12.78
C ALA A 340 40.83 -25.24 14.03
N ARG A 341 39.93 -25.82 14.82
CA ARG A 341 40.23 -26.55 16.06
C ARG A 341 40.42 -28.04 15.84
N MET A 342 40.32 -28.57 14.63
CA MET A 342 40.47 -30.00 14.34
C MET A 342 41.88 -30.47 14.61
N PRO A 343 42.09 -31.55 15.41
CA PRO A 343 43.44 -32.10 15.69
C PRO A 343 44.03 -32.71 14.41
N VAL A 344 45.22 -32.25 14.01
CA VAL A 344 45.93 -32.70 12.79
C VAL A 344 46.14 -34.21 12.76
N ALA A 345 46.49 -34.81 13.91
CA ALA A 345 46.72 -36.23 14.03
C ALA A 345 45.50 -37.13 13.78
N VAL A 346 44.30 -36.62 14.09
CA VAL A 346 43.05 -37.35 13.87
C VAL A 346 42.57 -37.22 12.41
N ALA A 347 42.81 -36.08 11.78
CA ALA A 347 42.38 -35.81 10.42
C ALA A 347 43.24 -36.52 9.34
N LEU A 348 44.46 -36.93 9.67
CA LEU A 348 45.38 -37.65 8.77
C LEU A 348 45.25 -39.17 8.88
N ARG A 349 44.45 -39.73 9.80
CA ARG A 349 44.20 -41.18 9.84
C ARG A 349 43.32 -41.58 8.64
N PRO A 350 43.80 -42.52 7.79
CA PRO A 350 42.95 -43.11 6.76
C PRO A 350 41.76 -43.82 7.44
N VAL A 351 40.56 -43.59 6.94
CA VAL A 351 39.32 -44.31 7.32
C VAL A 351 39.30 -45.63 6.59
#